data_f08d11e0ca89b5f5395c148ad262a28c
#
_entry.id   f08d11e0ca89b5f5395c148ad262a28c
#
_cell.length_a   1.000
_cell.length_b   1.000
_cell.length_c   1.000
_cell.angle_alpha   90.00
_cell.angle_beta   90.00
_cell.angle_gamma   90.00
#
_symmetry.space_group_name_H-M   'P 1'
#
loop_
_entity.id
_entity.type
_entity.pdbx_description
1 polymer ?
#
loop_
_entity_poly.entity_id
_entity_poly.type
_entity_poly.pdbx_seq_one_letter_code
_entity_poly.pdbx_strand_id
1 'polypeptide(L)'
;MKEILCVDIGGSKYMVGVITPEGKILYSRKVLWKGEAGNPGRILGNIIQTVDEVLEKHPLCRKNPMGMTIPGLADPEKGVWRSSEFLGVFNLPVGSLFQRRYGVPLKMENDANACAYAECFFGEGRMCKDFLYLTVSNSIGGALCLNGEIYTGAWGEAGEFGMCPAEDLLEK
;
A
#
# COMPACT_ATOMS: atom_id res chain seq x y z
N MET A 1 -19.50 12.93 -8.69
CA MET A 1 -18.48 12.82 -7.60
C MET A 1 -17.35 11.96 -8.13
N LYS A 2 -16.10 12.29 -7.84
CA LYS A 2 -14.96 11.49 -8.28
C LYS A 2 -14.81 10.29 -7.33
N GLU A 3 -14.77 9.08 -7.88
CA GLU A 3 -14.56 7.83 -7.14
C GLU A 3 -13.18 7.26 -7.48
N ILE A 4 -12.41 6.91 -6.48
CA ILE A 4 -11.05 6.36 -6.62
C ILE A 4 -11.06 4.96 -6.02
N LEU A 5 -10.70 3.97 -6.82
CA LEU A 5 -10.51 2.61 -6.35
C LEU A 5 -9.15 2.48 -5.67
N CYS A 6 -9.14 1.90 -4.48
CA CYS A 6 -7.93 1.63 -3.70
C CYS A 6 -7.87 0.17 -3.30
N VAL A 7 -6.67 -0.39 -3.32
CA VAL A 7 -6.35 -1.73 -2.82
C VAL A 7 -5.35 -1.59 -1.69
N ASP A 8 -5.64 -2.16 -0.54
CA ASP A 8 -4.72 -2.23 0.60
C ASP A 8 -4.35 -3.69 0.85
N ILE A 9 -3.08 -4.04 0.67
CA ILE A 9 -2.58 -5.39 0.80
C ILE A 9 -1.81 -5.50 2.11
N GLY A 10 -2.20 -6.43 2.96
CA GLY A 10 -1.50 -6.79 4.18
C GLY A 10 -1.10 -8.26 4.23
N GLY A 11 -0.41 -8.67 5.29
CA GLY A 11 0.11 -10.02 5.45
C GLY A 11 -0.96 -11.11 5.58
N SER A 12 -2.10 -10.82 6.22
CA SER A 12 -3.17 -11.80 6.49
C SER A 12 -4.44 -11.56 5.66
N LYS A 13 -4.55 -10.40 5.02
CA LYS A 13 -5.75 -9.94 4.31
C LYS A 13 -5.38 -8.89 3.28
N TYR A 14 -6.32 -8.63 2.37
CA TYR A 14 -6.33 -7.40 1.57
C TYR A 14 -7.71 -6.76 1.61
N MET A 15 -7.77 -5.49 1.28
CA MET A 15 -9.00 -4.74 1.17
C MET A 15 -9.08 -4.07 -0.20
N VAL A 16 -10.27 -4.03 -0.77
CA VAL A 16 -10.58 -3.21 -1.95
C VAL A 16 -11.65 -2.23 -1.55
N GLY A 17 -11.37 -0.96 -1.76
CA GLY A 17 -12.26 0.13 -1.37
C GLY A 17 -12.45 1.16 -2.46
N VAL A 18 -13.45 1.99 -2.26
CA VAL A 18 -13.73 3.18 -3.08
C VAL A 18 -13.78 4.37 -2.16
N ILE A 19 -12.99 5.39 -2.48
CA ILE A 19 -12.90 6.63 -1.71
C ILE A 19 -13.15 7.84 -2.59
N THR A 20 -13.47 8.97 -1.97
CA THR A 20 -13.44 10.28 -2.62
C THR A 20 -12.07 10.96 -2.46
N PRO A 21 -11.74 11.99 -3.26
CA PRO A 21 -10.52 12.77 -3.08
C PRO A 21 -10.37 13.41 -1.71
N GLU A 22 -11.48 13.64 -1.01
CA GLU A 22 -11.54 14.21 0.33
C GLU A 22 -11.34 13.15 1.44
N GLY A 23 -11.04 11.89 1.06
CA GLY A 23 -10.77 10.80 2.00
C GLY A 23 -12.01 10.10 2.55
N LYS A 24 -13.23 10.39 2.04
CA LYS A 24 -14.44 9.69 2.48
C LYS A 24 -14.49 8.30 1.86
N ILE A 25 -14.64 7.27 2.70
CA ILE A 25 -14.84 5.89 2.26
C ILE A 25 -16.30 5.71 1.82
N LEU A 26 -16.50 5.36 0.55
CA LEU A 26 -17.81 5.06 -0.03
C LEU A 26 -18.14 3.58 0.02
N TYR A 27 -17.12 2.73 -0.13
CA TYR A 27 -17.22 1.28 -0.10
C TYR A 27 -15.92 0.67 0.41
N SER A 28 -16.01 -0.45 1.10
CA SER A 28 -14.85 -1.29 1.43
C SER A 28 -15.24 -2.76 1.52
N ARG A 29 -14.34 -3.63 1.04
CA ARG A 29 -14.45 -5.07 1.12
C ARG A 29 -13.13 -5.66 1.61
N LYS A 30 -13.19 -6.37 2.73
CA LYS A 30 -12.08 -7.11 3.31
C LYS A 30 -12.10 -8.55 2.83
N VAL A 31 -10.96 -9.08 2.42
CA VAL A 31 -10.77 -10.46 2.01
C VAL A 31 -9.58 -11.05 2.78
N LEU A 32 -9.77 -12.19 3.39
CA LEU A 32 -8.70 -12.92 4.09
C LEU A 32 -7.96 -13.82 3.09
N TRP A 33 -6.65 -13.93 3.23
CA TRP A 33 -5.87 -14.93 2.51
C TRP A 33 -6.27 -16.34 2.94
N LYS A 34 -6.34 -17.25 1.97
CA LYS A 34 -6.70 -18.67 2.19
C LYS A 34 -5.58 -19.59 1.74
N GLY A 35 -4.34 -19.26 2.14
CA GLY A 35 -3.15 -20.05 1.77
C GLY A 35 -2.53 -19.66 0.43
N GLU A 36 -2.74 -18.42 -0.03
CA GLU A 36 -2.13 -17.88 -1.25
C GLU A 36 -0.68 -17.42 -1.04
N ALA A 37 -0.22 -17.30 0.20
CA ALA A 37 1.16 -16.93 0.50
C ALA A 37 2.14 -17.86 -0.23
N GLY A 38 3.19 -17.29 -0.83
CA GLY A 38 4.13 -18.01 -1.68
C GLY A 38 3.67 -18.24 -3.13
N ASN A 39 2.48 -17.75 -3.51
CA ASN A 39 1.98 -17.84 -4.88
C ASN A 39 1.54 -16.46 -5.41
N PRO A 40 2.47 -15.66 -5.96
CA PRO A 40 2.16 -14.31 -6.45
C PRO A 40 1.04 -14.26 -7.50
N GLY A 41 0.95 -15.30 -8.35
CA GLY A 41 -0.10 -15.40 -9.37
C GLY A 41 -1.50 -15.52 -8.76
N ARG A 42 -1.65 -16.34 -7.71
CA ARG A 42 -2.91 -16.46 -6.97
C ARG A 42 -3.26 -15.18 -6.21
N ILE A 43 -2.27 -14.59 -5.54
CA ILE A 43 -2.43 -13.31 -4.84
C ILE A 43 -2.99 -12.26 -5.81
N LEU A 44 -2.33 -12.07 -6.94
CA LEU A 44 -2.76 -11.08 -7.95
C LEU A 44 -4.11 -11.44 -8.56
N GLY A 45 -4.36 -12.72 -8.86
CA GLY A 45 -5.63 -13.20 -9.41
C GLY A 45 -6.81 -12.89 -8.49
N ASN A 46 -6.69 -13.14 -7.19
CA ASN A 46 -7.73 -12.85 -6.20
C ASN A 46 -8.00 -11.34 -6.05
N ILE A 47 -6.92 -10.54 -6.07
CA ILE A 47 -7.05 -9.08 -6.02
C ILE A 47 -7.79 -8.58 -7.27
N ILE A 48 -7.37 -9.02 -8.47
CA ILE A 48 -7.99 -8.63 -9.75
C ILE A 48 -9.47 -9.02 -9.77
N GLN A 49 -9.82 -10.23 -9.34
CA GLN A 49 -11.21 -10.66 -9.27
C GLN A 49 -12.04 -9.73 -8.38
N THR A 50 -11.51 -9.39 -7.18
CA THR A 50 -12.22 -8.49 -6.26
C THR A 50 -12.33 -7.07 -6.82
N VAL A 51 -11.28 -6.58 -7.48
CA VAL A 51 -11.29 -5.28 -8.16
C VAL A 51 -12.36 -5.25 -9.26
N ASP A 52 -12.46 -6.29 -10.08
CA ASP A 52 -13.47 -6.39 -11.13
C ASP A 52 -14.90 -6.32 -10.56
N GLU A 53 -15.18 -7.07 -9.48
CA GLU A 53 -16.48 -7.07 -8.81
C GLU A 53 -16.82 -5.69 -8.20
N VAL A 54 -15.81 -4.95 -7.71
CA VAL A 54 -16.00 -3.59 -7.19
C VAL A 54 -16.25 -2.60 -8.33
N LEU A 55 -15.51 -2.72 -9.44
CA LEU A 55 -15.67 -1.86 -10.62
C LEU A 55 -17.01 -2.05 -11.33
N GLU A 56 -17.66 -3.20 -11.20
CA GLU A 56 -19.03 -3.41 -11.66
C GLU A 56 -20.05 -2.56 -10.87
N LYS A 57 -19.82 -2.43 -9.55
CA LYS A 57 -20.68 -1.65 -8.65
C LYS A 57 -20.35 -0.14 -8.68
N HIS A 58 -19.09 0.19 -8.95
CA HIS A 58 -18.54 1.54 -8.94
C HIS A 58 -17.85 1.89 -10.28
N PRO A 59 -18.60 1.97 -11.38
CA PRO A 59 -18.03 2.13 -12.73
C PRO A 59 -17.30 3.47 -12.94
N LEU A 60 -17.57 4.49 -12.11
CA LEU A 60 -16.89 5.79 -12.17
C LEU A 60 -15.39 5.67 -11.83
N CYS A 61 -14.98 4.66 -11.06
CA CYS A 61 -13.59 4.39 -10.76
C CYS A 61 -12.76 4.09 -12.01
N ARG A 62 -13.38 3.55 -13.08
CA ARG A 62 -12.67 3.22 -14.34
C ARG A 62 -12.10 4.43 -15.08
N LYS A 63 -12.49 5.64 -14.69
CA LYS A 63 -12.05 6.91 -15.31
C LYS A 63 -10.94 7.60 -14.52
N ASN A 64 -10.51 7.02 -13.40
CA ASN A 64 -9.57 7.63 -12.48
C ASN A 64 -8.36 6.70 -12.25
N PRO A 65 -7.18 7.25 -11.92
CA PRO A 65 -6.07 6.44 -11.41
C PRO A 65 -6.52 5.61 -10.21
N MET A 66 -5.96 4.41 -10.08
CA MET A 66 -6.16 3.54 -8.93
C MET A 66 -5.01 3.69 -7.95
N GLY A 67 -5.27 3.45 -6.66
CA GLY A 67 -4.26 3.41 -5.60
C GLY A 67 -4.04 1.98 -5.11
N MET A 68 -2.80 1.65 -4.72
CA MET A 68 -2.50 0.38 -4.08
C MET A 68 -1.43 0.55 -3.01
N THR A 69 -1.67 0.01 -1.82
CA THR A 69 -0.63 -0.16 -0.82
C THR A 69 -0.19 -1.62 -0.78
N ILE A 70 1.09 -1.81 -0.56
CA ILE A 70 1.71 -3.13 -0.50
C ILE A 70 2.58 -3.26 0.74
N PRO A 71 2.66 -4.45 1.34
CA PRO A 71 3.61 -4.73 2.40
C PRO A 71 4.98 -5.04 1.80
N GLY A 72 6.04 -4.54 2.44
CA GLY A 72 7.42 -4.66 1.98
C GLY A 72 7.82 -3.56 0.99
N LEU A 73 8.77 -3.86 0.11
CA LEU A 73 9.43 -2.85 -0.71
C LEU A 73 8.69 -2.57 -2.02
N ALA A 74 8.46 -1.30 -2.31
CA ALA A 74 7.90 -0.80 -3.56
C ALA A 74 8.94 -0.05 -4.41
N ASP A 75 8.75 -0.04 -5.72
CA ASP A 75 9.29 0.95 -6.64
C ASP A 75 8.08 1.69 -7.25
N PRO A 76 7.64 2.80 -6.61
CA PRO A 76 6.45 3.52 -7.03
C PRO A 76 6.55 4.11 -8.43
N GLU A 77 7.76 4.50 -8.86
CA GLU A 77 8.00 5.10 -10.17
C GLU A 77 7.78 4.08 -11.29
N LYS A 78 8.29 2.86 -11.11
CA LYS A 78 8.13 1.77 -12.08
C LYS A 78 6.86 0.97 -11.89
N GLY A 79 6.14 1.16 -10.78
CA GLY A 79 4.97 0.37 -10.43
C GLY A 79 5.31 -1.10 -10.17
N VAL A 80 6.46 -1.35 -9.52
CA VAL A 80 6.95 -2.70 -9.23
C VAL A 80 6.86 -2.98 -7.74
N TRP A 81 6.20 -4.07 -7.36
CA TRP A 81 6.30 -4.64 -6.04
C TRP A 81 7.62 -5.40 -5.94
N ARG A 82 8.62 -4.77 -5.31
CA ARG A 82 10.00 -5.28 -5.30
C ARG A 82 10.14 -6.56 -4.48
N SER A 83 9.61 -6.53 -3.25
CA SER A 83 9.67 -7.70 -2.38
C SER A 83 8.61 -7.68 -1.28
N SER A 84 8.15 -8.89 -0.94
CA SER A 84 7.41 -9.20 0.28
C SER A 84 7.69 -10.67 0.59
N GLU A 85 8.64 -10.94 1.47
CA GLU A 85 9.12 -12.29 1.75
C GLU A 85 8.01 -13.22 2.23
N PHE A 86 7.21 -12.77 3.20
CA PHE A 86 6.13 -13.58 3.77
C PHE A 86 4.98 -13.87 2.79
N LEU A 87 4.79 -13.06 1.73
CA LEU A 87 3.86 -13.35 0.63
C LEU A 87 4.55 -14.06 -0.54
N GLY A 88 5.86 -14.18 -0.53
CA GLY A 88 6.64 -14.78 -1.62
C GLY A 88 6.59 -13.98 -2.92
N VAL A 89 6.43 -12.65 -2.82
CA VAL A 89 6.39 -11.76 -3.97
C VAL A 89 7.76 -11.14 -4.20
N PHE A 90 8.25 -11.23 -5.44
CA PHE A 90 9.51 -10.62 -5.86
C PHE A 90 9.40 -10.05 -7.27
N ASN A 91 9.77 -8.77 -7.43
CA ASN A 91 9.82 -8.04 -8.70
C ASN A 91 8.55 -8.16 -9.56
N LEU A 92 7.37 -8.05 -8.93
CA LEU A 92 6.09 -8.16 -9.60
C LEU A 92 5.68 -6.81 -10.22
N PRO A 93 5.54 -6.70 -11.56
CA PRO A 93 5.26 -5.44 -12.24
C PRO A 93 3.75 -5.10 -12.21
N VAL A 94 3.19 -4.89 -11.01
CA VAL A 94 1.74 -4.71 -10.78
C VAL A 94 1.20 -3.50 -11.54
N GLY A 95 1.95 -2.39 -11.58
CA GLY A 95 1.53 -1.17 -12.26
C GLY A 95 1.24 -1.40 -13.74
N SER A 96 2.16 -2.08 -14.46
CA SER A 96 1.96 -2.38 -15.87
C SER A 96 0.85 -3.40 -16.13
N LEU A 97 0.63 -4.34 -15.20
CA LEU A 97 -0.46 -5.32 -15.27
C LEU A 97 -1.82 -4.63 -15.14
N PHE A 98 -1.97 -3.74 -14.16
CA PHE A 98 -3.19 -2.96 -13.95
C PHE A 98 -3.46 -1.99 -15.10
N GLN A 99 -2.41 -1.27 -15.57
CA GLN A 99 -2.53 -0.37 -16.72
C GLN A 99 -3.04 -1.09 -17.97
N ARG A 100 -2.50 -2.29 -18.28
CA ARG A 100 -2.96 -3.09 -19.43
C ARG A 100 -4.39 -3.58 -19.27
N ARG A 101 -4.81 -3.94 -18.03
CA ARG A 101 -6.14 -4.49 -17.81
C ARG A 101 -7.22 -3.42 -17.75
N TYR A 102 -6.94 -2.32 -17.06
CA TYR A 102 -7.96 -1.30 -16.73
C TYR A 102 -7.84 -0.01 -17.53
N GLY A 103 -6.75 0.19 -18.25
CA GLY A 103 -6.53 1.40 -19.07
C GLY A 103 -6.21 2.66 -18.27
N VAL A 104 -6.08 2.56 -16.94
CA VAL A 104 -5.76 3.70 -16.05
C VAL A 104 -4.50 3.42 -15.26
N PRO A 105 -3.74 4.48 -14.88
CA PRO A 105 -2.53 4.30 -14.09
C PRO A 105 -2.83 3.74 -12.70
N LEU A 106 -1.95 2.87 -12.19
CA LEU A 106 -1.89 2.47 -10.81
C LEU A 106 -0.80 3.27 -10.10
N LYS A 107 -1.15 3.95 -9.02
CA LYS A 107 -0.21 4.54 -8.06
C LYS A 107 -0.03 3.56 -6.91
N MET A 108 1.21 3.19 -6.64
CA MET A 108 1.54 2.18 -5.64
C MET A 108 2.51 2.74 -4.62
N GLU A 109 2.37 2.33 -3.36
CA GLU A 109 3.24 2.74 -2.27
C GLU A 109 3.38 1.62 -1.23
N ASN A 110 4.42 1.66 -0.40
CA ASN A 110 4.51 0.87 0.81
C ASN A 110 3.37 1.26 1.78
N ASP A 111 2.88 0.30 2.56
CA ASP A 111 1.73 0.48 3.46
C ASP A 111 1.99 1.53 4.56
N ALA A 112 3.17 1.51 5.21
CA ALA A 112 3.52 2.49 6.23
C ALA A 112 3.71 3.90 5.65
N ASN A 113 4.36 4.02 4.49
CA ASN A 113 4.49 5.29 3.77
C ASN A 113 3.13 5.86 3.39
N ALA A 114 2.23 5.01 2.87
CA ALA A 114 0.87 5.43 2.52
C ALA A 114 0.07 5.91 3.73
N CYS A 115 0.22 5.25 4.90
CA CYS A 115 -0.36 5.72 6.14
C CYS A 115 0.20 7.08 6.58
N ALA A 116 1.52 7.28 6.47
CA ALA A 116 2.13 8.58 6.77
C ALA A 116 1.64 9.68 5.80
N TYR A 117 1.49 9.39 4.51
CA TYR A 117 0.82 10.31 3.58
C TYR A 117 -0.61 10.63 4.02
N ALA A 118 -1.37 9.63 4.47
CA ALA A 118 -2.73 9.86 4.96
C ALA A 118 -2.73 10.80 6.18
N GLU A 119 -1.77 10.67 7.10
CA GLU A 119 -1.59 11.60 8.21
C GLU A 119 -1.25 13.02 7.73
N CYS A 120 -0.40 13.17 6.71
CA CYS A 120 -0.08 14.47 6.13
C CYS A 120 -1.30 15.18 5.55
N PHE A 121 -2.24 14.46 4.94
CA PHE A 121 -3.36 15.07 4.22
C PHE A 121 -4.65 15.11 5.04
N PHE A 122 -4.89 14.15 5.91
CA PHE A 122 -6.17 13.96 6.58
C PHE A 122 -6.08 13.87 8.11
N GLY A 123 -4.87 13.58 8.64
CA GLY A 123 -4.65 13.32 10.06
C GLY A 123 -3.93 14.44 10.80
N GLU A 124 -3.28 14.06 11.90
CA GLU A 124 -2.53 14.96 12.79
C GLU A 124 -1.24 15.49 12.13
N GLY A 125 -0.71 14.77 11.16
CA GLY A 125 0.48 15.16 10.38
C GLY A 125 0.31 16.48 9.61
N ARG A 126 -0.93 16.95 9.37
CA ARG A 126 -1.20 18.26 8.74
C ARG A 126 -0.60 19.43 9.50
N MET A 127 -0.44 19.29 10.81
CA MET A 127 0.09 20.34 11.69
C MET A 127 1.60 20.22 11.90
N CYS A 128 2.23 19.16 11.39
CA CYS A 128 3.63 18.85 11.58
C CYS A 128 4.32 18.66 10.22
N LYS A 129 5.47 19.33 10.02
CA LYS A 129 6.28 19.09 8.83
C LYS A 129 7.23 17.91 8.99
N ASP A 130 7.58 17.59 10.23
CA ASP A 130 8.49 16.52 10.57
C ASP A 130 7.81 15.62 11.60
N PHE A 131 7.66 14.35 11.27
CA PHE A 131 7.13 13.34 12.18
C PHE A 131 7.56 11.93 11.78
N LEU A 132 7.47 11.03 12.73
CA LEU A 132 7.63 9.60 12.55
C LEU A 132 6.27 8.93 12.66
N TYR A 133 5.88 8.19 11.63
CA TYR A 133 4.76 7.25 11.69
C TYR A 133 5.28 5.87 12.08
N LEU A 134 4.69 5.25 13.09
CA LEU A 134 5.00 3.88 13.50
C LEU A 134 3.75 3.02 13.48
N THR A 135 3.87 1.84 12.91
CA THR A 135 2.85 0.79 13.00
C THR A 135 3.44 -0.42 13.71
N VAL A 136 2.70 -0.94 14.69
CA VAL A 136 3.07 -2.12 15.48
C VAL A 136 1.94 -3.11 15.39
N SER A 137 2.18 -4.24 14.72
CA SER A 137 1.21 -5.34 14.61
C SER A 137 1.92 -6.69 14.56
N ASN A 138 1.86 -7.46 13.50
CA ASN A 138 2.66 -8.68 13.33
C ASN A 138 4.16 -8.37 13.16
N SER A 139 4.46 -7.17 12.71
CA SER A 139 5.81 -6.61 12.57
C SER A 139 5.80 -5.14 13.00
N ILE A 140 6.95 -4.53 13.03
CA ILE A 140 7.12 -3.08 13.23
C ILE A 140 7.48 -2.48 11.88
N GLY A 141 6.68 -1.53 11.45
CA GLY A 141 6.96 -0.73 10.27
C GLY A 141 6.91 0.76 10.61
N GLY A 142 7.34 1.59 9.70
CA GLY A 142 7.25 3.02 9.88
C GLY A 142 7.55 3.82 8.64
N ALA A 143 7.37 5.13 8.75
CA ALA A 143 7.71 6.09 7.71
C ALA A 143 8.18 7.39 8.34
N LEU A 144 9.14 8.02 7.70
CA LEU A 144 9.69 9.31 8.08
C LEU A 144 9.09 10.40 7.20
N CYS A 145 8.44 11.39 7.79
CA CYS A 145 8.06 12.61 7.12
C CYS A 145 9.04 13.72 7.51
N LEU A 146 9.73 14.31 6.54
CA LEU A 146 10.70 15.38 6.73
C LEU A 146 10.35 16.54 5.80
N ASN A 147 10.23 17.74 6.36
CA ASN A 147 9.80 18.93 5.62
C ASN A 147 8.45 18.79 4.89
N GLY A 148 7.56 17.92 5.38
CA GLY A 148 6.25 17.65 4.78
C GLY A 148 6.27 16.62 3.65
N GLU A 149 7.41 15.96 3.41
CA GLU A 149 7.57 14.91 2.41
C GLU A 149 8.01 13.60 3.04
N ILE A 150 7.53 12.48 2.50
CA ILE A 150 7.95 11.16 2.98
C ILE A 150 9.37 10.88 2.49
N TYR A 151 10.26 10.69 3.46
CA TYR A 151 11.66 10.36 3.19
C TYR A 151 11.81 8.84 3.01
N THR A 152 12.15 8.44 1.81
CA THR A 152 12.28 7.01 1.45
C THR A 152 13.73 6.51 1.48
N GLY A 153 14.71 7.42 1.63
CA GLY A 153 16.13 7.06 1.58
C GLY A 153 16.64 6.74 0.17
N ALA A 154 17.91 6.42 0.06
CA ALA A 154 18.56 6.16 -1.22
C ALA A 154 18.03 4.91 -1.95
N TRP A 155 17.50 3.94 -1.23
CA TRP A 155 17.06 2.64 -1.75
C TRP A 155 15.58 2.37 -1.56
N GLY A 156 14.82 3.34 -1.02
CA GLY A 156 13.39 3.18 -0.73
C GLY A 156 13.11 2.36 0.54
N GLU A 157 14.07 2.27 1.46
CA GLU A 157 14.01 1.41 2.66
C GLU A 157 13.99 2.21 3.97
N ALA A 158 13.93 3.55 3.91
CA ALA A 158 13.78 4.35 5.10
C ALA A 158 12.44 4.05 5.80
N GLY A 159 12.48 3.81 7.10
CA GLY A 159 11.28 3.43 7.86
C GLY A 159 11.16 1.93 8.16
N GLU A 160 12.04 1.08 7.64
CA GLU A 160 12.07 -0.37 7.92
C GLU A 160 12.63 -0.67 9.33
N PHE A 161 12.03 -0.07 10.37
CA PHE A 161 12.48 -0.17 11.76
C PHE A 161 12.41 -1.59 12.32
N GLY A 162 11.50 -2.43 11.80
CA GLY A 162 11.39 -3.83 12.19
C GLY A 162 12.61 -4.69 11.81
N MET A 163 13.48 -4.18 10.94
CA MET A 163 14.73 -4.82 10.54
C MET A 163 15.91 -4.45 11.45
N CYS A 164 15.73 -3.50 12.38
CA CYS A 164 16.77 -3.12 13.34
C CYS A 164 16.94 -4.22 14.38
N PRO A 165 18.19 -4.72 14.64
CA PRO A 165 18.42 -5.71 15.69
C PRO A 165 18.08 -5.12 17.05
N ALA A 166 17.18 -5.77 17.79
CA ALA A 166 16.80 -5.33 19.14
C ALA A 166 17.85 -5.72 20.21
N GLU A 167 18.73 -6.64 19.88
CA GLU A 167 19.71 -7.19 20.82
C GLU A 167 20.68 -6.13 21.36
N ASP A 168 21.10 -5.17 20.52
CA ASP A 168 22.00 -4.09 20.92
C ASP A 168 21.37 -3.06 21.88
N LEU A 169 20.04 -3.06 22.03
CA LEU A 169 19.30 -2.13 22.90
C LEU A 169 19.06 -2.69 24.30
N LEU A 170 19.20 -3.99 24.51
CA LEU A 170 18.90 -4.67 25.76
C LEU A 170 20.15 -4.96 26.62
N GLU A 171 21.34 -4.74 26.09
CA GLU A 171 22.63 -4.98 26.79
C GLU A 171 23.22 -3.73 27.45
N LYS A 172 22.45 -2.68 27.73
CA LYS A 172 22.89 -1.47 28.44
C LYS A 172 22.15 -1.24 29.71
#